data_0a0ebf67689f6052cde158fdea1fdf48
#
_entry.id   0a0ebf67689f6052cde158fdea1fdf48
#
_cell.length_a   1.000
_cell.length_b   1.000
_cell.length_c   1.000
_cell.angle_alpha   90.00
_cell.angle_beta   90.00
_cell.angle_gamma   90.00
#
_symmetry.space_group_name_H-M   'P 1'
#
loop_
_entity.id
_entity.type
_entity.pdbx_description
1 polymer ?
#
loop_
_entity_poly.entity_id
_entity_poly.type
_entity_poly.pdbx_seq_one_letter_code
_entity_poly.pdbx_strand_id
1 'polypeptide(L)'
;VNVNRLNTISNNLAMTMKAVGLRIEIPIPGTSLVGIEVPNQKVSMVTLKEVLDSPAMRANPSPTAVAIGKDITGTPIICELSDMPPMLIAGATGSGKSVCINAIIQSILYRATPQQVRMIMIDPKLVELQPYNGIPHLLTEVVSDPKKAAAALDWLVQEMGDRYRKFQQAGVRNIAGYNKKMTNDNDKMPDIVAIIDEFSDLMVQCRKSVEESIQRLAALARAAGIY
;
A
#
# COMPACT_ATOMS: atom_id res chain seq x y z
N VAL A 1 25.24 -25.79 -13.58
CA VAL A 1 24.04 -26.58 -13.29
C VAL A 1 23.10 -26.47 -14.48
N ASN A 2 22.63 -27.61 -15.02
CA ASN A 2 21.66 -27.59 -16.10
C ASN A 2 20.27 -27.31 -15.53
N VAL A 3 19.79 -26.09 -15.75
CA VAL A 3 18.49 -25.58 -15.23
C VAL A 3 17.31 -26.45 -15.67
N ASN A 4 17.34 -26.97 -16.90
CA ASN A 4 16.27 -27.83 -17.40
C ASN A 4 16.14 -29.15 -16.61
N ARG A 5 17.25 -29.68 -16.08
CA ARG A 5 17.21 -30.83 -15.19
C ARG A 5 16.52 -30.55 -13.86
N LEU A 6 16.65 -29.35 -13.30
CA LEU A 6 15.99 -28.98 -12.03
C LEU A 6 14.48 -28.96 -12.21
N ASN A 7 13.98 -28.41 -13.31
CA ASN A 7 12.55 -28.43 -13.61
C ASN A 7 12.02 -29.86 -13.81
N THR A 8 12.81 -30.75 -14.41
CA THR A 8 12.40 -32.15 -14.63
C THR A 8 12.30 -32.94 -13.32
N ILE A 9 13.16 -32.64 -12.34
CA ILE A 9 13.16 -33.37 -11.04
C ILE A 9 12.27 -32.69 -9.99
N SER A 10 11.69 -31.51 -10.27
CA SER A 10 10.87 -30.78 -9.31
C SER A 10 9.69 -31.62 -8.78
N ASN A 11 9.01 -32.35 -9.67
CA ASN A 11 7.91 -33.22 -9.28
C ASN A 11 8.37 -34.39 -8.38
N ASN A 12 9.52 -34.98 -8.68
CA ASN A 12 10.10 -36.06 -7.86
C ASN A 12 10.52 -35.53 -6.48
N LEU A 13 11.08 -34.32 -6.42
CA LEU A 13 11.42 -33.65 -5.18
C LEU A 13 10.16 -33.35 -4.36
N ALA A 14 9.12 -32.81 -5.00
CA ALA A 14 7.83 -32.54 -4.33
C ALA A 14 7.24 -33.82 -3.71
N MET A 15 7.25 -34.93 -4.46
CA MET A 15 6.79 -36.24 -3.97
C MET A 15 7.64 -36.73 -2.78
N THR A 16 8.95 -36.65 -2.88
CA THR A 16 9.86 -37.07 -1.82
C THR A 16 9.67 -36.24 -0.54
N MET A 17 9.45 -34.94 -0.68
CA MET A 17 9.21 -33.99 0.42
C MET A 17 7.76 -33.97 0.91
N LYS A 18 6.87 -34.75 0.29
CA LYS A 18 5.42 -34.77 0.57
C LYS A 18 4.79 -33.37 0.47
N ALA A 19 5.29 -32.55 -0.45
CA ALA A 19 4.82 -31.19 -0.68
C ALA A 19 3.80 -31.16 -1.82
N VAL A 20 2.82 -30.28 -1.73
CA VAL A 20 1.77 -30.06 -2.76
C VAL A 20 2.38 -29.51 -4.07
N GLY A 21 3.53 -28.84 -3.97
CA GLY A 21 4.29 -28.29 -5.07
C GLY A 21 5.58 -27.65 -4.57
N LEU A 22 6.48 -27.34 -5.48
CA LEU A 22 7.73 -26.62 -5.17
C LEU A 22 7.80 -25.36 -6.06
N ARG A 23 8.31 -24.26 -5.51
CA ARG A 23 8.74 -23.12 -6.31
C ARG A 23 10.26 -23.14 -6.43
N ILE A 24 10.74 -23.08 -7.67
CA ILE A 24 12.18 -23.04 -7.96
C ILE A 24 12.51 -21.65 -8.49
N GLU A 25 13.42 -20.96 -7.83
CA GLU A 25 13.89 -19.63 -8.21
C GLU A 25 15.34 -19.72 -8.71
N ILE A 26 15.57 -19.30 -9.96
CA ILE A 26 16.87 -19.47 -10.63
C ILE A 26 17.24 -18.21 -11.42
N PRO A 27 18.31 -17.52 -11.04
CA PRO A 27 18.98 -17.57 -9.73
C PRO A 27 18.17 -16.84 -8.63
N ILE A 28 18.51 -17.06 -7.39
CA ILE A 28 18.04 -16.16 -6.32
C ILE A 28 18.62 -14.77 -6.61
N PRO A 29 17.79 -13.69 -6.64
CA PRO A 29 18.24 -12.35 -6.95
C PRO A 29 19.49 -11.91 -6.16
N GLY A 30 20.49 -11.38 -6.87
CA GLY A 30 21.76 -10.97 -6.26
C GLY A 30 22.73 -12.09 -5.90
N THR A 31 22.44 -13.36 -6.27
CA THR A 31 23.31 -14.50 -5.98
C THR A 31 23.48 -15.40 -7.20
N SER A 32 24.43 -16.35 -7.14
CA SER A 32 24.58 -17.44 -8.11
C SER A 32 23.93 -18.76 -7.66
N LEU A 33 23.07 -18.69 -6.65
CA LEU A 33 22.42 -19.85 -6.03
C LEU A 33 21.05 -20.11 -6.65
N VAL A 34 20.59 -21.36 -6.52
CA VAL A 34 19.22 -21.78 -6.85
C VAL A 34 18.44 -21.91 -5.57
N GLY A 35 17.27 -21.27 -5.51
CA GLY A 35 16.33 -21.40 -4.40
C GLY A 35 15.30 -22.51 -4.69
N ILE A 36 15.01 -23.36 -3.70
CA ILE A 36 13.90 -24.31 -3.73
C ILE A 36 13.02 -24.01 -2.52
N GLU A 37 11.84 -23.44 -2.77
CA GLU A 37 10.85 -23.15 -1.74
C GLU A 37 9.92 -24.36 -1.59
N VAL A 38 9.86 -24.87 -0.36
CA VAL A 38 9.02 -26.00 0.01
C VAL A 38 7.91 -25.50 0.94
N PRO A 39 6.62 -25.65 0.58
CA PRO A 39 5.55 -25.25 1.47
C PRO A 39 5.61 -25.99 2.81
N ASN A 40 5.45 -25.27 3.91
CA ASN A 40 5.38 -25.86 5.23
C ASN A 40 4.12 -26.74 5.38
N GLN A 41 4.23 -27.89 6.04
CA GLN A 41 3.08 -28.73 6.36
C GLN A 41 2.12 -28.07 7.34
N LYS A 42 2.64 -27.24 8.26
CA LYS A 42 1.85 -26.37 9.14
C LYS A 42 2.14 -24.92 8.79
N VAL A 43 1.12 -24.23 8.34
CA VAL A 43 1.18 -22.79 8.06
C VAL A 43 1.07 -22.04 9.38
N SER A 44 2.06 -21.21 9.70
CA SER A 44 2.01 -20.28 10.83
C SER A 44 1.31 -19.00 10.41
N MET A 45 0.38 -18.53 11.24
CA MET A 45 -0.28 -17.23 11.00
C MET A 45 0.71 -16.10 11.27
N VAL A 46 0.88 -15.21 10.33
CA VAL A 46 1.63 -13.96 10.50
C VAL A 46 0.64 -12.88 10.93
N THR A 47 0.79 -12.40 12.16
CA THR A 47 -0.10 -11.35 12.69
C THR A 47 0.44 -9.97 12.38
N LEU A 48 -0.46 -9.00 12.18
CA LEU A 48 -0.09 -7.60 12.00
C LEU A 48 0.75 -7.09 13.18
N LYS A 49 0.39 -7.51 14.41
CA LYS A 49 1.11 -7.14 15.63
C LYS A 49 2.59 -7.53 15.57
N GLU A 50 2.90 -8.75 15.12
CA GLU A 50 4.30 -9.19 15.03
C GLU A 50 5.16 -8.32 14.11
N VAL A 51 4.56 -7.84 13.00
CA VAL A 51 5.28 -6.97 12.06
C VAL A 51 5.40 -5.55 12.60
N LEU A 52 4.33 -5.00 13.19
CA LEU A 52 4.34 -3.68 13.82
C LEU A 52 5.32 -3.61 15.01
N ASP A 53 5.43 -4.68 15.80
CA ASP A 53 6.34 -4.77 16.95
C ASP A 53 7.79 -5.06 16.56
N SER A 54 8.07 -5.30 15.27
CA SER A 54 9.42 -5.61 14.81
C SER A 54 10.39 -4.44 15.05
N PRO A 55 11.69 -4.73 15.32
CA PRO A 55 12.70 -3.68 15.47
C PRO A 55 12.79 -2.76 14.26
N ALA A 56 12.63 -3.29 13.04
CA ALA A 56 12.65 -2.54 11.80
C ALA A 56 11.49 -1.52 11.74
N MET A 57 10.27 -1.94 12.12
CA MET A 57 9.11 -1.05 12.13
C MET A 57 9.20 0.01 13.24
N ARG A 58 9.69 -0.35 14.42
CA ARG A 58 9.88 0.59 15.54
C ARG A 58 10.96 1.65 15.25
N ALA A 59 12.00 1.28 14.52
CA ALA A 59 13.07 2.21 14.12
C ALA A 59 12.68 3.12 12.95
N ASN A 60 11.62 2.80 12.20
CA ASN A 60 11.17 3.62 11.08
C ASN A 60 10.39 4.85 11.59
N PRO A 61 10.83 6.09 11.33
CA PRO A 61 10.17 7.31 11.80
C PRO A 61 8.98 7.72 10.91
N SER A 62 8.81 7.13 9.74
CA SER A 62 7.81 7.56 8.77
C SER A 62 6.37 7.25 9.22
N PRO A 63 5.46 8.22 9.14
CA PRO A 63 4.06 8.01 9.44
C PRO A 63 3.33 7.19 8.36
N THR A 64 3.93 7.04 7.16
CA THR A 64 3.39 6.30 6.02
C THR A 64 4.03 4.92 5.83
N ALA A 65 4.82 4.46 6.82
CA ALA A 65 5.35 3.09 6.85
C ALA A 65 4.24 2.09 7.18
N VAL A 66 4.10 1.06 6.34
CA VAL A 66 3.06 0.04 6.47
C VAL A 66 3.65 -1.37 6.56
N ALA A 67 3.04 -2.21 7.39
CA ALA A 67 3.39 -3.61 7.55
C ALA A 67 2.74 -4.44 6.44
N ILE A 68 3.54 -5.18 5.68
CA ILE A 68 3.05 -6.05 4.60
C ILE A 68 2.98 -7.51 5.07
N GLY A 69 3.99 -7.98 5.81
CA GLY A 69 4.06 -9.37 6.25
C GLY A 69 5.47 -9.78 6.63
N LYS A 70 5.80 -11.04 6.37
CA LYS A 70 7.15 -11.60 6.53
C LYS A 70 7.56 -12.28 5.22
N ASP A 71 8.85 -12.24 4.94
CA ASP A 71 9.42 -13.04 3.86
C ASP A 71 9.52 -14.53 4.25
N ILE A 72 10.04 -15.34 3.34
CA ILE A 72 10.21 -16.79 3.54
C ILE A 72 11.22 -17.13 4.67
N THR A 73 12.07 -16.20 5.06
CA THR A 73 13.03 -16.35 6.17
C THR A 73 12.45 -15.91 7.51
N GLY A 74 11.22 -15.36 7.51
CA GLY A 74 10.57 -14.81 8.68
C GLY A 74 10.92 -13.35 8.99
N THR A 75 11.65 -12.69 8.09
CA THR A 75 12.02 -11.28 8.24
C THR A 75 10.80 -10.38 7.95
N PRO A 76 10.48 -9.42 8.84
CA PRO A 76 9.39 -8.48 8.61
C PRO A 76 9.59 -7.64 7.35
N ILE A 77 8.58 -7.56 6.50
CA ILE A 77 8.54 -6.72 5.30
C ILE A 77 7.69 -5.49 5.58
N ILE A 78 8.32 -4.34 5.47
CA ILE A 78 7.74 -3.02 5.67
C ILE A 78 7.86 -2.26 4.36
N CYS A 79 6.79 -1.61 3.94
CA CYS A 79 6.80 -0.73 2.78
C CYS A 79 6.60 0.71 3.22
N GLU A 80 7.24 1.62 2.51
CA GLU A 80 7.09 3.05 2.70
C GLU A 80 6.24 3.61 1.55
N LEU A 81 5.00 4.03 1.85
CA LEU A 81 4.09 4.51 0.81
C LEU A 81 4.67 5.74 0.09
N SER A 82 5.39 6.59 0.81
CA SER A 82 6.05 7.77 0.22
C SER A 82 7.13 7.41 -0.81
N ASP A 83 7.66 6.20 -0.78
CA ASP A 83 8.71 5.73 -1.68
C ASP A 83 8.19 4.88 -2.84
N MET A 84 6.91 4.50 -2.79
CA MET A 84 6.30 3.62 -3.79
C MET A 84 5.51 4.40 -4.84
N PRO A 85 5.38 3.88 -6.07
CA PRO A 85 4.32 4.30 -6.98
C PRO A 85 2.95 3.86 -6.41
N PRO A 86 1.83 4.35 -6.97
CA PRO A 86 0.51 3.86 -6.59
C PRO A 86 0.45 2.33 -6.59
N MET A 87 -0.10 1.77 -5.52
CA MET A 87 -0.15 0.31 -5.32
C MET A 87 -1.46 -0.25 -5.86
N LEU A 88 -1.37 -1.29 -6.69
CA LEU A 88 -2.51 -2.09 -7.11
C LEU A 88 -2.49 -3.43 -6.36
N ILE A 89 -3.54 -3.68 -5.57
CA ILE A 89 -3.72 -4.92 -4.83
C ILE A 89 -4.80 -5.75 -5.54
N ALA A 90 -4.42 -6.88 -6.08
CA ALA A 90 -5.33 -7.78 -6.77
C ALA A 90 -5.26 -9.20 -6.20
N GLY A 91 -6.38 -9.92 -6.27
CA GLY A 91 -6.44 -11.30 -5.81
C GLY A 91 -7.83 -11.91 -6.02
N ALA A 92 -7.88 -13.24 -6.13
CA ALA A 92 -9.13 -13.97 -6.17
C ALA A 92 -9.89 -13.85 -4.82
N THR A 93 -11.19 -14.14 -4.83
CA THR A 93 -11.98 -14.20 -3.59
C THR A 93 -11.31 -15.11 -2.56
N GLY A 94 -11.15 -14.62 -1.33
CA GLY A 94 -10.48 -15.37 -0.27
C GLY A 94 -8.95 -15.32 -0.30
N SER A 95 -8.32 -14.61 -1.24
CA SER A 95 -6.84 -14.49 -1.31
C SER A 95 -6.24 -13.57 -0.25
N GLY A 96 -7.06 -12.79 0.47
CA GLY A 96 -6.61 -11.86 1.50
C GLY A 96 -6.49 -10.40 1.07
N LYS A 97 -7.09 -9.99 -0.08
CA LYS A 97 -7.12 -8.58 -0.52
C LYS A 97 -7.56 -7.64 0.61
N SER A 98 -8.72 -7.90 1.19
CA SER A 98 -9.28 -7.08 2.27
C SER A 98 -8.41 -7.10 3.53
N VAL A 99 -7.81 -8.25 3.85
CA VAL A 99 -6.87 -8.35 4.98
C VAL A 99 -5.64 -7.48 4.74
N CYS A 100 -5.10 -7.47 3.53
CA CYS A 100 -3.96 -6.61 3.15
C CYS A 100 -4.31 -5.12 3.26
N ILE A 101 -5.46 -4.71 2.71
CA ILE A 101 -5.94 -3.32 2.80
C ILE A 101 -6.12 -2.91 4.27
N ASN A 102 -6.76 -3.76 5.07
CA ASN A 102 -6.93 -3.51 6.49
C ASN A 102 -5.58 -3.43 7.24
N ALA A 103 -4.60 -4.27 6.90
CA ALA A 103 -3.27 -4.22 7.49
C ALA A 103 -2.55 -2.89 7.18
N ILE A 104 -2.70 -2.36 5.96
CA ILE A 104 -2.17 -1.06 5.55
C ILE A 104 -2.83 0.06 6.36
N ILE A 105 -4.17 0.10 6.42
CA ILE A 105 -4.92 1.11 7.17
C ILE A 105 -4.53 1.07 8.65
N GLN A 106 -4.57 -0.10 9.26
CA GLN A 106 -4.22 -0.27 10.67
C GLN A 106 -2.77 0.13 10.96
N SER A 107 -1.84 -0.17 10.05
CA SER A 107 -0.44 0.27 10.22
C SER A 107 -0.34 1.78 10.37
N ILE A 108 -1.09 2.54 9.58
CA ILE A 108 -1.13 3.99 9.66
C ILE A 108 -1.80 4.44 10.96
N LEU A 109 -2.97 3.87 11.29
CA LEU A 109 -3.74 4.25 12.49
C LEU A 109 -2.97 4.02 13.79
N TYR A 110 -2.13 2.98 13.86
CA TYR A 110 -1.29 2.71 15.03
C TYR A 110 -0.08 3.65 15.16
N ARG A 111 0.31 4.35 14.10
CA ARG A 111 1.59 5.06 14.05
C ARG A 111 1.48 6.55 13.79
N ALA A 112 0.46 6.97 13.06
CA ALA A 112 0.30 8.34 12.61
C ALA A 112 -0.88 9.02 13.30
N THR A 113 -0.73 10.29 13.61
CA THR A 113 -1.84 11.16 14.03
C THR A 113 -2.58 11.72 12.82
N PRO A 114 -3.82 12.21 12.99
CA PRO A 114 -4.56 12.88 11.91
C PRO A 114 -3.87 14.13 11.34
N GLN A 115 -2.97 14.75 12.11
CA GLN A 115 -2.15 15.86 11.65
C GLN A 115 -0.99 15.42 10.75
N GLN A 116 -0.59 14.15 10.84
CA GLN A 116 0.49 13.59 10.02
C GLN A 116 -0.06 12.91 8.77
N VAL A 117 -1.16 12.15 8.89
CA VAL A 117 -1.76 11.42 7.77
C VAL A 117 -3.28 11.58 7.79
N ARG A 118 -3.82 11.95 6.66
CA ARG A 118 -5.27 11.96 6.38
C ARG A 118 -5.61 10.89 5.36
N MET A 119 -6.86 10.47 5.31
CA MET A 119 -7.30 9.41 4.40
C MET A 119 -8.56 9.80 3.64
N ILE A 120 -8.65 9.33 2.39
CA ILE A 120 -9.89 9.24 1.63
C ILE A 120 -10.12 7.77 1.33
N MET A 121 -11.29 7.26 1.67
CA MET A 121 -11.66 5.87 1.45
C MET A 121 -12.86 5.79 0.51
N ILE A 122 -12.76 4.96 -0.51
CA ILE A 122 -13.79 4.72 -1.52
C ILE A 122 -14.13 3.23 -1.50
N ASP A 123 -15.39 2.92 -1.18
CA ASP A 123 -15.92 1.56 -1.11
C ASP A 123 -17.32 1.52 -1.74
N PRO A 124 -17.42 1.25 -3.04
CA PRO A 124 -18.73 1.23 -3.73
C PRO A 124 -19.71 0.19 -3.18
N LYS A 125 -19.20 -0.84 -2.51
CA LYS A 125 -20.01 -1.94 -1.96
C LYS A 125 -20.39 -1.74 -0.50
N LEU A 126 -19.77 -0.79 0.21
CA LEU A 126 -19.97 -0.54 1.66
C LEU A 126 -19.76 -1.80 2.54
N VAL A 127 -18.77 -2.64 2.19
CA VAL A 127 -18.52 -3.90 2.89
C VAL A 127 -17.25 -3.84 3.74
N GLU A 128 -16.15 -3.38 3.15
CA GLU A 128 -14.82 -3.51 3.73
C GLU A 128 -14.38 -2.27 4.52
N LEU A 129 -14.68 -1.06 4.02
CA LEU A 129 -14.15 0.18 4.59
C LEU A 129 -15.16 0.93 5.48
N GLN A 130 -16.44 0.58 5.45
CA GLN A 130 -17.46 1.21 6.29
C GLN A 130 -17.14 1.26 7.81
N PRO A 131 -16.50 0.23 8.41
CA PRO A 131 -16.13 0.26 9.83
C PRO A 131 -15.17 1.40 10.21
N TYR A 132 -14.52 2.02 9.24
CA TYR A 132 -13.64 3.16 9.48
C TYR A 132 -14.36 4.52 9.52
N ASN A 133 -15.66 4.58 9.25
CA ASN A 133 -16.40 5.83 9.39
C ASN A 133 -16.28 6.38 10.81
N GLY A 134 -16.05 7.68 10.92
CA GLY A 134 -15.91 8.37 12.20
C GLY A 134 -14.49 8.42 12.76
N ILE A 135 -13.50 7.75 12.16
CA ILE A 135 -12.11 7.94 12.59
C ILE A 135 -11.62 9.35 12.23
N PRO A 136 -10.80 9.98 13.09
CA PRO A 136 -10.36 11.36 12.88
C PRO A 136 -9.41 11.54 11.67
N HIS A 137 -8.86 10.46 11.13
CA HIS A 137 -7.99 10.49 9.95
C HIS A 137 -8.75 10.71 8.64
N LEU A 138 -10.04 10.41 8.57
CA LEU A 138 -10.82 10.62 7.37
C LEU A 138 -11.03 12.10 7.05
N LEU A 139 -10.88 12.45 5.77
CA LEU A 139 -11.22 13.77 5.24
C LEU A 139 -12.73 13.90 4.99
N THR A 140 -13.39 12.80 4.68
CA THR A 140 -14.83 12.67 4.52
C THR A 140 -15.25 11.25 4.91
N GLU A 141 -16.54 11.01 5.12
CA GLU A 141 -17.06 9.66 5.29
C GLU A 141 -16.68 8.78 4.08
N VAL A 142 -16.66 7.46 4.30
CA VAL A 142 -16.35 6.49 3.24
C VAL A 142 -17.31 6.70 2.07
N VAL A 143 -16.73 6.96 0.89
CA VAL A 143 -17.47 7.31 -0.32
C VAL A 143 -17.94 6.04 -1.02
N SER A 144 -19.25 5.86 -1.17
CA SER A 144 -19.84 4.71 -1.84
C SER A 144 -20.42 5.02 -3.22
N ASP A 145 -20.91 6.25 -3.41
CA ASP A 145 -21.47 6.68 -4.69
C ASP A 145 -20.36 6.91 -5.73
N PRO A 146 -20.44 6.30 -6.93
CA PRO A 146 -19.39 6.42 -7.93
C PRO A 146 -19.15 7.84 -8.44
N LYS A 147 -20.20 8.69 -8.50
CA LYS A 147 -20.05 10.09 -8.91
C LYS A 147 -19.32 10.89 -7.83
N LYS A 148 -19.63 10.62 -6.56
CA LYS A 148 -18.92 11.22 -5.43
C LYS A 148 -17.47 10.71 -5.36
N ALA A 149 -17.23 9.45 -5.71
CA ALA A 149 -15.89 8.89 -5.81
C ALA A 149 -15.04 9.59 -6.88
N ALA A 150 -15.62 9.80 -8.09
CA ALA A 150 -14.97 10.59 -9.12
C ALA A 150 -14.69 12.03 -8.65
N ALA A 151 -15.64 12.67 -7.99
CA ALA A 151 -15.45 14.01 -7.43
C ALA A 151 -14.36 14.05 -6.33
N ALA A 152 -14.24 13.01 -5.51
CA ALA A 152 -13.18 12.90 -4.51
C ALA A 152 -11.79 12.76 -5.14
N LEU A 153 -11.68 12.01 -6.23
CA LEU A 153 -10.42 11.90 -7.00
C LEU A 153 -10.07 13.23 -7.68
N ASP A 154 -11.04 13.92 -8.25
CA ASP A 154 -10.85 15.27 -8.84
C ASP A 154 -10.41 16.28 -7.77
N TRP A 155 -10.97 16.19 -6.56
CA TRP A 155 -10.54 17.01 -5.43
C TRP A 155 -9.07 16.73 -5.06
N LEU A 156 -8.64 15.46 -5.04
CA LEU A 156 -7.22 15.13 -4.80
C LEU A 156 -6.30 15.73 -5.86
N VAL A 157 -6.74 15.77 -7.12
CA VAL A 157 -5.98 16.42 -8.21
C VAL A 157 -5.88 17.93 -7.99
N GLN A 158 -6.95 18.58 -7.51
CA GLN A 158 -6.94 20.00 -7.17
C GLN A 158 -6.04 20.28 -5.97
N GLU A 159 -6.18 19.51 -4.89
CA GLU A 159 -5.33 19.62 -3.70
C GLU A 159 -3.84 19.45 -4.05
N MET A 160 -3.52 18.48 -4.91
CA MET A 160 -2.16 18.33 -5.45
C MET A 160 -1.67 19.61 -6.13
N GLY A 161 -2.50 20.23 -6.95
CA GLY A 161 -2.17 21.50 -7.62
C GLY A 161 -1.97 22.65 -6.64
N ASP A 162 -2.78 22.72 -5.58
CA ASP A 162 -2.67 23.72 -4.54
C ASP A 162 -1.40 23.56 -3.72
N ARG A 163 -1.03 22.31 -3.40
CA ARG A 163 0.23 22.00 -2.74
C ARG A 163 1.44 22.42 -3.57
N TYR A 164 1.43 22.15 -4.87
CA TYR A 164 2.51 22.60 -5.75
C TYR A 164 2.65 24.12 -5.81
N ARG A 165 1.53 24.88 -5.82
CA ARG A 165 1.57 26.34 -5.74
C ARG A 165 2.22 26.83 -4.44
N LYS A 166 1.88 26.20 -3.30
CA LYS A 166 2.51 26.52 -2.00
C LYS A 166 3.99 26.14 -1.98
N PHE A 167 4.37 25.01 -2.59
CA PHE A 167 5.79 24.62 -2.70
C PHE A 167 6.58 25.63 -3.52
N GLN A 168 6.02 26.11 -4.63
CA GLN A 168 6.64 27.15 -5.45
C GLN A 168 6.86 28.44 -4.65
N GLN A 169 5.86 28.90 -3.93
CA GLN A 169 5.94 30.09 -3.09
C GLN A 169 6.98 29.94 -1.98
N ALA A 170 7.07 28.74 -1.38
CA ALA A 170 8.03 28.43 -0.35
C ALA A 170 9.44 28.11 -0.89
N GLY A 171 9.64 28.00 -2.21
CA GLY A 171 10.90 27.63 -2.84
C GLY A 171 11.35 26.22 -2.48
N VAL A 172 10.41 25.27 -2.43
CA VAL A 172 10.67 23.84 -2.16
C VAL A 172 10.10 22.95 -3.26
N ARG A 173 10.49 21.68 -3.29
CA ARG A 173 10.12 20.76 -4.38
C ARG A 173 9.06 19.72 -3.98
N ASN A 174 8.84 19.48 -2.70
CA ASN A 174 7.97 18.44 -2.17
C ASN A 174 7.47 18.76 -0.77
N ILE A 175 6.53 17.94 -0.29
CA ILE A 175 5.91 18.09 1.04
C ILE A 175 6.93 18.02 2.17
N ALA A 176 7.94 17.15 2.11
CA ALA A 176 8.96 17.03 3.14
C ALA A 176 9.78 18.33 3.26
N GLY A 177 10.17 18.91 2.13
CA GLY A 177 10.85 20.21 2.10
C GLY A 177 9.96 21.35 2.62
N TYR A 178 8.66 21.31 2.30
CA TYR A 178 7.69 22.28 2.80
C TYR A 178 7.55 22.16 4.33
N ASN A 179 7.23 20.97 4.83
CA ASN A 179 7.02 20.72 6.26
C ASN A 179 8.28 21.02 7.10
N LYS A 180 9.48 20.81 6.53
CA LYS A 180 10.75 21.17 7.20
C LYS A 180 10.92 22.68 7.40
N LYS A 181 10.32 23.50 6.53
CA LYS A 181 10.37 24.99 6.65
C LYS A 181 9.34 25.53 7.63
N MET A 182 8.29 24.78 7.92
CA MET A 182 7.25 25.22 8.85
C MET A 182 7.73 25.08 10.28
N THR A 183 7.69 26.17 11.02
CA THR A 183 8.07 26.23 12.44
C THR A 183 6.95 25.80 13.37
N ASN A 184 5.71 25.99 12.93
CA ASN A 184 4.52 25.58 13.68
C ASN A 184 3.95 24.28 13.07
N ASP A 185 3.67 23.28 13.90
CA ASP A 185 3.12 22.02 13.44
C ASP A 185 1.73 22.17 12.79
N ASN A 186 0.96 23.18 13.17
CA ASN A 186 -0.35 23.46 12.55
C ASN A 186 -0.24 23.97 11.09
N ASP A 187 0.92 24.44 10.67
CA ASP A 187 1.17 24.91 9.31
C ASP A 187 1.72 23.80 8.40
N LYS A 188 2.07 22.66 8.98
CA LYS A 188 2.50 21.48 8.23
C LYS A 188 1.34 20.85 7.48
N MET A 189 1.61 20.35 6.31
CA MET A 189 0.65 19.60 5.51
C MET A 189 0.71 18.12 5.90
N PRO A 190 -0.44 17.47 6.17
CA PRO A 190 -0.49 16.02 6.31
C PRO A 190 -0.26 15.33 4.97
N ASP A 191 0.30 14.13 5.02
CA ASP A 191 0.20 13.19 3.91
C ASP A 191 -1.25 12.77 3.71
N ILE A 192 -1.65 12.44 2.49
CA ILE A 192 -2.99 11.94 2.18
C ILE A 192 -2.87 10.56 1.55
N VAL A 193 -3.54 9.57 2.11
CA VAL A 193 -3.62 8.22 1.57
C VAL A 193 -5.02 7.99 1.01
N ALA A 194 -5.10 7.74 -0.30
CA ALA A 194 -6.35 7.42 -0.98
C ALA A 194 -6.47 5.91 -1.16
N ILE A 195 -7.55 5.32 -0.66
CA ILE A 195 -7.79 3.87 -0.68
C ILE A 195 -9.08 3.59 -1.44
N ILE A 196 -8.99 2.76 -2.47
CA ILE A 196 -10.13 2.31 -3.28
C ILE A 196 -10.23 0.80 -3.15
N ASP A 197 -11.31 0.29 -2.55
CA ASP A 197 -11.47 -1.16 -2.36
C ASP A 197 -11.74 -1.89 -3.68
N GLU A 198 -12.72 -1.44 -4.45
CA GLU A 198 -13.10 -2.10 -5.72
C GLU A 198 -12.96 -1.12 -6.91
N PHE A 199 -11.75 -1.06 -7.44
CA PHE A 199 -11.45 -0.14 -8.54
C PHE A 199 -12.24 -0.46 -9.83
N SER A 200 -12.52 -1.74 -10.08
CA SER A 200 -13.26 -2.18 -11.26
C SER A 200 -14.66 -1.57 -11.33
N ASP A 201 -15.35 -1.43 -10.19
CA ASP A 201 -16.71 -0.88 -10.16
C ASP A 201 -16.74 0.61 -10.55
N LEU A 202 -15.72 1.37 -10.16
CA LEU A 202 -15.57 2.77 -10.60
C LEU A 202 -15.31 2.87 -12.09
N MET A 203 -14.49 1.96 -12.63
CA MET A 203 -14.15 1.93 -14.06
C MET A 203 -15.35 1.58 -14.95
N VAL A 204 -16.33 0.84 -14.43
CA VAL A 204 -17.58 0.55 -15.16
C VAL A 204 -18.46 1.78 -15.24
N GLN A 205 -18.58 2.57 -14.16
CA GLN A 205 -19.58 3.63 -14.04
C GLN A 205 -19.07 5.02 -14.42
N CYS A 206 -17.81 5.34 -14.11
CA CYS A 206 -17.23 6.68 -14.26
C CYS A 206 -15.83 6.66 -14.92
N ARG A 207 -15.62 5.71 -15.87
CA ARG A 207 -14.32 5.40 -16.44
C ARG A 207 -13.46 6.62 -16.78
N LYS A 208 -13.98 7.52 -17.61
CA LYS A 208 -13.19 8.62 -18.17
C LYS A 208 -12.64 9.54 -17.08
N SER A 209 -13.49 10.02 -16.18
CA SER A 209 -13.09 10.94 -15.10
C SER A 209 -12.12 10.26 -14.13
N VAL A 210 -12.43 9.02 -13.73
CA VAL A 210 -11.58 8.24 -12.81
C VAL A 210 -10.21 7.97 -13.43
N GLU A 211 -10.15 7.55 -14.69
CA GLU A 211 -8.91 7.28 -15.41
C GLU A 211 -8.03 8.52 -15.52
N GLU A 212 -8.60 9.67 -15.94
CA GLU A 212 -7.88 10.94 -16.04
C GLU A 212 -7.31 11.38 -14.69
N SER A 213 -8.10 11.31 -13.61
CA SER A 213 -7.66 11.72 -12.27
C SER A 213 -6.58 10.80 -11.73
N ILE A 214 -6.72 9.47 -11.89
CA ILE A 214 -5.70 8.51 -11.45
C ILE A 214 -4.40 8.65 -12.24
N GLN A 215 -4.46 8.84 -13.55
CA GLN A 215 -3.23 9.07 -14.35
C GLN A 215 -2.47 10.31 -13.87
N ARG A 216 -3.17 11.41 -13.57
CA ARG A 216 -2.54 12.62 -13.03
C ARG A 216 -1.95 12.42 -11.65
N LEU A 217 -2.68 11.75 -10.76
CA LEU A 217 -2.21 11.42 -9.41
C LEU A 217 -0.99 10.49 -9.49
N ALA A 218 -1.06 9.42 -10.28
CA ALA A 218 0.05 8.47 -10.44
C ALA A 218 1.34 9.13 -10.93
N ALA A 219 1.23 10.14 -11.80
CA ALA A 219 2.40 10.83 -12.35
C ALA A 219 3.02 11.84 -11.38
N LEU A 220 2.21 12.52 -10.55
CA LEU A 220 2.66 13.74 -9.87
C LEU A 220 2.37 13.78 -8.36
N ALA A 221 1.47 12.95 -7.82
CA ALA A 221 0.95 13.12 -6.47
C ALA A 221 1.97 12.82 -5.37
N ARG A 222 2.96 11.95 -5.64
CA ARG A 222 3.96 11.52 -4.66
C ARG A 222 4.72 12.69 -4.03
N ALA A 223 5.23 13.62 -4.82
CA ALA A 223 5.95 14.79 -4.29
C ALA A 223 5.04 15.74 -3.50
N ALA A 224 3.74 15.71 -3.78
CA ALA A 224 2.73 16.45 -3.04
C ALA A 224 2.28 15.75 -1.74
N GLY A 225 2.78 14.53 -1.43
CA GLY A 225 2.38 13.75 -0.27
C GLY A 225 0.96 13.18 -0.40
N ILE A 226 0.60 12.71 -1.60
CA ILE A 226 -0.68 12.04 -1.87
C ILE A 226 -0.37 10.68 -2.48
N TYR A 227 -0.81 9.60 -1.83
CA TYR A 227 -0.49 8.21 -2.14
C TYR A 227 -1.76 7.39 -2.36
#